data_adbe14761f76ad5d94c42f7019b5e34d
#
_entry.id   adbe14761f76ad5d94c42f7019b5e34d
#
_cell.length_a   1.000
_cell.length_b   1.000
_cell.length_c   1.000
_cell.angle_alpha   90.00
_cell.angle_beta   90.00
_cell.angle_gamma   90.00
#
_symmetry.space_group_name_H-M   'P 1'
#
loop_
_entity.id
_entity.type
_entity.pdbx_description
1 polymer ?
#
loop_
_entity_poly.entity_id
_entity_poly.type
_entity_poly.pdbx_seq_one_letter_code
_entity_poly.pdbx_strand_id
1 'polypeptide(L)'
;MNILTNIFKLTSILVILLYPLQGFSQSSNQDPLADPLFTKSDWSVFASNNPKQCWLVSTPKKSVNTKNGRVVEVTRSKILFYVSFWPETNNRGEVSFTVGYPYNKNDVVDLNIDNKKFELFVPAEGEFAWAKDPVADKEIVTAMKIGVKAVITGISKRGTQTKDTISLIGFTAALEDAEKRCP
;
A
#
# COMPACT_ATOMS: atom_id res chain seq x y z
N MET A 1 37.79 10.31 -86.20
CA MET A 1 36.57 10.86 -85.60
C MET A 1 36.39 10.10 -84.31
N ASN A 2 36.89 10.70 -83.22
CA ASN A 2 37.11 10.07 -81.93
C ASN A 2 35.88 10.24 -81.04
N ILE A 3 35.38 9.14 -80.51
CA ILE A 3 34.33 9.14 -79.44
C ILE A 3 35.00 8.65 -78.18
N LEU A 4 35.21 9.58 -77.25
CA LEU A 4 35.67 9.33 -75.87
C LEU A 4 34.51 8.85 -75.03
N THR A 5 34.64 7.65 -74.55
CA THR A 5 33.70 7.08 -73.51
C THR A 5 34.20 7.42 -72.10
N ASN A 6 33.46 8.30 -71.45
CA ASN A 6 33.67 8.62 -70.03
C ASN A 6 33.05 7.55 -69.17
N ILE A 7 33.86 6.83 -68.37
CA ILE A 7 33.46 5.89 -67.38
C ILE A 7 33.26 6.65 -66.05
N PHE A 8 32.01 6.83 -65.66
CA PHE A 8 31.64 7.37 -64.33
C PHE A 8 31.71 6.25 -63.27
N LYS A 9 32.71 6.30 -62.40
CA LYS A 9 32.80 5.43 -61.24
C LYS A 9 31.86 5.95 -60.16
N LEU A 10 30.76 5.26 -59.96
CA LEU A 10 29.84 5.47 -58.77
C LEU A 10 30.47 4.84 -57.55
N THR A 11 31.05 5.62 -56.66
CA THR A 11 31.44 5.19 -55.32
C THR A 11 30.22 5.28 -54.41
N SER A 12 29.64 4.10 -54.08
CA SER A 12 28.55 3.97 -53.13
C SER A 12 29.11 4.15 -51.72
N ILE A 13 28.85 5.30 -51.09
CA ILE A 13 29.17 5.54 -49.69
C ILE A 13 28.05 4.89 -48.83
N LEU A 14 28.38 3.76 -48.20
CA LEU A 14 27.51 3.09 -47.24
C LEU A 14 27.54 3.87 -45.90
N VAL A 15 26.55 4.73 -45.69
CA VAL A 15 26.36 5.43 -44.41
C VAL A 15 25.71 4.44 -43.44
N ILE A 16 26.52 3.87 -42.55
CA ILE A 16 26.01 3.07 -41.40
C ILE A 16 25.47 4.07 -40.38
N LEU A 17 24.16 4.22 -40.31
CA LEU A 17 23.45 4.93 -39.25
C LEU A 17 23.55 4.11 -37.97
N LEU A 18 24.50 4.47 -37.11
CA LEU A 18 24.55 4.02 -35.71
C LEU A 18 23.37 4.67 -34.94
N TYR A 19 22.25 3.95 -34.86
CA TYR A 19 21.19 4.31 -33.93
C TYR A 19 21.65 3.95 -32.50
N PRO A 20 21.67 4.88 -31.55
CA PRO A 20 21.90 4.52 -30.15
C PRO A 20 20.72 3.67 -29.70
N LEU A 21 20.99 2.44 -29.28
CA LEU A 21 20.05 1.61 -28.52
C LEU A 21 19.76 2.36 -27.20
N GLN A 22 18.65 3.09 -27.18
CA GLN A 22 18.10 3.61 -25.94
C GLN A 22 17.64 2.40 -25.13
N GLY A 23 18.44 2.05 -24.13
CA GLY A 23 18.08 1.05 -23.17
C GLY A 23 16.79 1.49 -22.48
N PHE A 24 15.69 0.78 -22.73
CA PHE A 24 14.50 0.89 -21.93
C PHE A 24 14.89 0.44 -20.50
N SER A 25 15.01 1.42 -19.61
CA SER A 25 15.06 1.14 -18.18
C SER A 25 13.74 0.45 -17.81
N GLN A 26 13.78 -0.85 -17.64
CA GLN A 26 12.66 -1.58 -17.05
C GLN A 26 12.50 -1.05 -15.62
N SER A 27 11.51 -0.21 -15.40
CA SER A 27 10.99 0.05 -14.07
C SER A 27 10.53 -1.31 -13.53
N SER A 28 11.33 -1.90 -12.65
CA SER A 28 10.93 -3.11 -11.94
C SER A 28 9.69 -2.74 -11.11
N ASN A 29 8.53 -3.27 -11.51
CA ASN A 29 7.33 -3.28 -10.68
C ASN A 29 7.57 -4.22 -9.47
N GLN A 30 8.52 -3.84 -8.60
CA GLN A 30 8.69 -4.53 -7.33
C GLN A 30 7.47 -4.22 -6.48
N ASP A 31 6.83 -5.27 -6.00
CA ASP A 31 5.78 -5.14 -4.99
C ASP A 31 6.39 -4.40 -3.78
N PRO A 32 5.88 -3.22 -3.40
CA PRO A 32 6.45 -2.44 -2.29
C PRO A 32 6.40 -3.17 -0.95
N LEU A 33 5.78 -4.35 -0.92
CA LEU A 33 5.70 -5.24 0.24
C LEU A 33 6.54 -6.52 0.07
N ALA A 34 7.40 -6.62 -0.95
CA ALA A 34 8.17 -7.84 -1.22
C ALA A 34 9.27 -8.09 -0.19
N ASP A 35 10.00 -7.03 0.24
CA ASP A 35 11.20 -7.15 1.07
C ASP A 35 11.08 -6.29 2.34
N PRO A 36 10.47 -6.80 3.43
CA PRO A 36 10.39 -6.07 4.68
C PRO A 36 11.78 -5.90 5.31
N LEU A 37 12.05 -4.72 5.84
CA LEU A 37 13.30 -4.41 6.58
C LEU A 37 13.32 -5.04 7.98
N PHE A 38 12.15 -5.30 8.54
CA PHE A 38 11.96 -5.97 9.83
C PHE A 38 10.61 -6.67 9.83
N THR A 39 10.55 -7.82 10.49
CA THR A 39 9.30 -8.56 10.72
C THR A 39 9.27 -9.07 12.15
N LYS A 40 8.15 -8.85 12.83
CA LYS A 40 7.87 -9.43 14.14
C LYS A 40 6.47 -10.00 14.15
N SER A 41 6.38 -11.32 14.27
CA SER A 41 5.10 -12.07 14.24
C SER A 41 4.24 -11.69 13.03
N ASP A 42 3.17 -10.91 13.26
CA ASP A 42 2.17 -10.58 12.24
C ASP A 42 2.37 -9.20 11.60
N TRP A 43 3.47 -8.50 11.94
CA TRP A 43 3.77 -7.15 11.46
C TRP A 43 5.10 -7.08 10.75
N SER A 44 5.11 -6.43 9.60
CA SER A 44 6.31 -6.17 8.79
C SER A 44 6.52 -4.67 8.61
N VAL A 45 7.78 -4.24 8.66
CA VAL A 45 8.20 -2.83 8.51
C VAL A 45 8.91 -2.63 7.20
N PHE A 46 8.56 -1.55 6.52
CA PHE A 46 9.13 -1.11 5.26
C PHE A 46 9.57 0.34 5.35
N ALA A 47 10.48 0.76 4.49
CA ALA A 47 10.88 2.15 4.36
C ALA A 47 11.24 2.51 2.93
N SER A 48 11.08 3.79 2.60
CA SER A 48 11.58 4.42 1.39
C SER A 48 12.42 5.65 1.78
N ASN A 49 13.42 5.97 0.97
CA ASN A 49 14.30 7.12 1.22
C ASN A 49 13.97 8.33 0.33
N ASN A 50 13.16 8.16 -0.70
CA ASN A 50 12.78 9.25 -1.60
C ASN A 50 11.31 9.10 -2.07
N PRO A 51 10.35 9.78 -1.43
CA PRO A 51 10.48 10.54 -0.18
C PRO A 51 10.81 9.65 1.02
N LYS A 52 11.35 10.23 2.10
CA LYS A 52 11.60 9.47 3.33
C LYS A 52 10.28 9.13 4.01
N GLN A 53 9.99 7.84 4.12
CA GLN A 53 8.80 7.33 4.77
C GLN A 53 9.06 5.93 5.34
N CYS A 54 8.37 5.58 6.42
CA CYS A 54 8.32 4.23 6.95
C CYS A 54 6.86 3.82 7.13
N TRP A 55 6.59 2.55 6.96
CA TRP A 55 5.27 2.01 7.28
C TRP A 55 5.39 0.60 7.81
N LEU A 56 4.49 0.26 8.70
CA LEU A 56 4.30 -1.10 9.16
C LEU A 56 2.96 -1.62 8.67
N VAL A 57 2.93 -2.90 8.36
CA VAL A 57 1.79 -3.55 7.70
C VAL A 57 1.47 -4.86 8.35
N SER A 58 0.18 -5.15 8.47
CA SER A 58 -0.34 -6.49 8.78
C SER A 58 -1.50 -6.86 7.87
N THR A 59 -1.71 -8.16 7.71
CA THR A 59 -2.83 -8.75 6.97
C THR A 59 -3.82 -9.45 7.90
N PRO A 60 -5.10 -9.62 7.50
CA PRO A 60 -6.06 -10.34 8.30
C PRO A 60 -5.68 -11.81 8.52
N LYS A 61 -5.84 -12.27 9.76
CA LYS A 61 -5.82 -13.69 10.11
C LYS A 61 -7.14 -14.39 9.82
N LYS A 62 -8.22 -13.63 9.76
CA LYS A 62 -9.56 -14.12 9.45
C LYS A 62 -10.34 -13.02 8.75
N SER A 63 -11.06 -13.42 7.71
CA SER A 63 -12.02 -12.59 7.00
C SER A 63 -13.35 -13.31 6.90
N VAL A 64 -14.44 -12.60 7.20
CA VAL A 64 -15.81 -13.09 7.03
C VAL A 64 -16.59 -12.07 6.23
N ASN A 65 -17.23 -12.52 5.15
CA ASN A 65 -18.04 -11.66 4.30
C ASN A 65 -19.49 -12.12 4.38
N THR A 66 -20.42 -11.19 4.58
CA THR A 66 -21.85 -11.49 4.69
C THR A 66 -22.66 -10.59 3.80
N LYS A 67 -23.71 -11.13 3.20
CA LYS A 67 -24.71 -10.39 2.44
C LYS A 67 -26.09 -10.88 2.78
N ASN A 68 -27.00 -9.98 3.13
CA ASN A 68 -28.35 -10.32 3.58
C ASN A 68 -28.36 -11.37 4.70
N GLY A 69 -27.43 -11.22 5.68
CA GLY A 69 -27.30 -12.12 6.82
C GLY A 69 -26.68 -13.51 6.52
N ARG A 70 -26.27 -13.77 5.27
CA ARG A 70 -25.65 -15.05 4.88
C ARG A 70 -24.16 -14.86 4.59
N VAL A 71 -23.34 -15.82 4.99
CA VAL A 71 -21.92 -15.85 4.62
C VAL A 71 -21.80 -16.06 3.10
N VAL A 72 -20.96 -15.27 2.45
CA VAL A 72 -20.70 -15.32 1.01
C VAL A 72 -19.20 -15.36 0.73
N GLU A 73 -18.83 -16.04 -0.35
CA GLU A 73 -17.48 -15.96 -0.89
C GLU A 73 -17.37 -14.77 -1.83
N VAL A 74 -16.30 -13.99 -1.68
CA VAL A 74 -16.00 -12.83 -2.53
C VAL A 74 -14.50 -12.76 -2.82
N THR A 75 -14.17 -12.31 -4.03
CA THR A 75 -12.80 -11.98 -4.38
C THR A 75 -12.53 -10.52 -3.98
N ARG A 76 -11.43 -10.30 -3.28
CA ARG A 76 -10.94 -8.99 -2.83
C ARG A 76 -9.49 -8.81 -3.23
N SER A 77 -9.05 -7.60 -3.47
CA SER A 77 -7.63 -7.27 -3.59
C SER A 77 -6.92 -7.41 -2.23
N LYS A 78 -5.68 -6.94 -2.12
CA LYS A 78 -4.91 -7.01 -0.86
C LYS A 78 -5.66 -6.28 0.27
N ILE A 79 -5.76 -6.92 1.41
CA ILE A 79 -6.37 -6.38 2.63
C ILE A 79 -5.22 -6.10 3.59
N LEU A 80 -4.96 -4.82 3.88
CA LEU A 80 -3.78 -4.39 4.61
C LEU A 80 -4.14 -3.33 5.65
N PHE A 81 -3.63 -3.50 6.85
CA PHE A 81 -3.67 -2.49 7.90
C PHE A 81 -2.31 -1.82 7.99
N TYR A 82 -2.28 -0.49 7.92
CA TYR A 82 -1.06 0.32 7.90
C TYR A 82 -0.97 1.22 9.13
N VAL A 83 0.26 1.45 9.58
CA VAL A 83 0.63 2.64 10.35
C VAL A 83 1.85 3.26 9.69
N SER A 84 1.73 4.51 9.25
CA SER A 84 2.71 5.17 8.39
C SER A 84 3.34 6.38 9.07
N PHE A 85 4.61 6.65 8.72
CA PHE A 85 5.42 7.75 9.21
C PHE A 85 5.94 8.55 8.03
N TRP A 86 5.71 9.85 8.06
CA TRP A 86 6.13 10.82 7.06
C TRP A 86 6.92 11.94 7.75
N PRO A 87 8.22 11.77 8.02
CA PRO A 87 9.01 12.75 8.79
C PRO A 87 8.96 14.17 8.24
N GLU A 88 8.96 14.32 6.91
CA GLU A 88 8.92 15.61 6.23
C GLU A 88 7.64 16.42 6.49
N THR A 89 6.52 15.75 6.74
CA THR A 89 5.23 16.38 7.05
C THR A 89 4.90 16.34 8.55
N ASN A 90 5.85 15.86 9.38
CA ASN A 90 5.64 15.62 10.81
C ASN A 90 4.47 14.69 11.12
N ASN A 91 4.08 13.85 10.18
CA ASN A 91 3.05 12.83 10.39
C ASN A 91 3.72 11.59 11.00
N ARG A 92 3.30 11.22 12.21
CA ARG A 92 3.92 10.16 13.01
C ARG A 92 2.89 9.17 13.51
N GLY A 93 2.59 8.18 12.66
CA GLY A 93 1.70 7.09 13.01
C GLY A 93 0.30 7.20 12.41
N GLU A 94 0.19 7.65 11.16
CA GLU A 94 -1.05 7.67 10.40
C GLU A 94 -1.62 6.27 10.22
N VAL A 95 -2.83 6.06 10.69
CA VAL A 95 -3.54 4.79 10.62
C VAL A 95 -4.41 4.75 9.37
N SER A 96 -4.23 3.70 8.56
CA SER A 96 -5.09 3.44 7.42
C SER A 96 -5.33 1.95 7.19
N PHE A 97 -6.42 1.66 6.48
CA PHE A 97 -6.82 0.29 6.16
C PHE A 97 -7.33 0.21 4.73
N THR A 98 -6.80 -0.72 3.93
CA THR A 98 -7.38 -1.07 2.64
C THR A 98 -8.12 -2.38 2.75
N VAL A 99 -9.34 -2.36 2.24
CA VAL A 99 -10.28 -3.48 2.39
C VAL A 99 -10.32 -4.38 1.15
N GLY A 100 -9.66 -3.95 0.07
CA GLY A 100 -9.62 -4.67 -1.20
C GLY A 100 -10.93 -4.63 -2.02
N TYR A 101 -11.75 -3.61 -1.81
CA TYR A 101 -12.90 -3.25 -2.62
C TYR A 101 -13.25 -1.76 -2.45
N PRO A 102 -13.93 -1.13 -3.42
CA PRO A 102 -14.32 0.27 -3.30
C PRO A 102 -15.40 0.50 -2.24
N TYR A 103 -15.14 1.46 -1.36
CA TYR A 103 -16.13 2.09 -0.48
C TYR A 103 -16.88 3.21 -1.21
N ASN A 104 -18.00 3.68 -0.66
CA ASN A 104 -18.57 4.97 -1.05
C ASN A 104 -17.82 6.10 -0.33
N LYS A 105 -17.78 7.28 -0.96
CA LYS A 105 -17.30 8.51 -0.31
C LYS A 105 -18.11 8.77 0.96
N ASN A 106 -17.43 9.16 2.05
CA ASN A 106 -17.97 9.41 3.37
C ASN A 106 -18.50 8.17 4.12
N ASP A 107 -18.22 6.96 3.63
CA ASP A 107 -18.48 5.77 4.43
C ASP A 107 -17.64 5.80 5.72
N VAL A 108 -18.18 5.21 6.75
CA VAL A 108 -17.51 4.98 8.05
C VAL A 108 -17.25 3.50 8.20
N VAL A 109 -16.06 3.15 8.64
CA VAL A 109 -15.60 1.79 8.85
C VAL A 109 -15.33 1.60 10.34
N ASP A 110 -16.01 0.65 10.94
CA ASP A 110 -15.82 0.35 12.36
C ASP A 110 -14.48 -0.35 12.61
N LEU A 111 -13.71 0.18 13.55
CA LEU A 111 -12.50 -0.44 14.06
C LEU A 111 -12.68 -0.75 15.55
N ASN A 112 -12.64 -2.01 15.92
CA ASN A 112 -12.73 -2.47 17.29
C ASN A 112 -11.42 -3.12 17.73
N ILE A 113 -10.73 -2.52 18.69
CA ILE A 113 -9.51 -3.06 19.29
C ILE A 113 -9.88 -3.61 20.67
N ASP A 114 -9.98 -4.94 20.74
CA ASP A 114 -10.53 -5.67 21.90
C ASP A 114 -11.90 -5.10 22.32
N ASN A 115 -11.96 -4.24 23.33
CA ASN A 115 -13.20 -3.62 23.83
C ASN A 115 -13.32 -2.12 23.54
N LYS A 116 -12.35 -1.52 22.82
CA LYS A 116 -12.36 -0.11 22.42
C LYS A 116 -12.86 0.04 21.00
N LYS A 117 -13.80 0.94 20.78
CA LYS A 117 -14.37 1.25 19.47
C LYS A 117 -13.77 2.53 18.91
N PHE A 118 -13.41 2.49 17.65
CA PHE A 118 -12.94 3.60 16.85
C PHE A 118 -13.62 3.57 15.48
N GLU A 119 -13.50 4.66 14.74
CA GLU A 119 -14.02 4.79 13.39
C GLU A 119 -12.90 5.22 12.45
N LEU A 120 -12.89 4.64 11.25
CA LEU A 120 -12.08 5.08 10.13
C LEU A 120 -13.02 5.67 9.06
N PHE A 121 -12.55 6.69 8.35
CA PHE A 121 -13.33 7.47 7.39
C PHE A 121 -12.81 7.30 5.99
N VAL A 122 -13.72 7.27 5.04
CA VAL A 122 -13.44 7.20 3.61
C VAL A 122 -13.60 8.59 3.00
N PRO A 123 -12.54 9.40 2.86
CA PRO A 123 -12.64 10.79 2.42
C PRO A 123 -12.97 10.94 0.93
N ALA A 124 -12.64 9.95 0.13
CA ALA A 124 -12.90 9.88 -1.30
C ALA A 124 -13.28 8.47 -1.71
N GLU A 125 -13.88 8.30 -2.89
CA GLU A 125 -14.10 6.96 -3.44
C GLU A 125 -12.77 6.21 -3.57
N GLY A 126 -12.73 4.96 -3.10
CA GLY A 126 -11.53 4.14 -3.14
C GLY A 126 -11.60 3.00 -2.14
N GLU A 127 -10.48 2.32 -1.97
CA GLU A 127 -10.38 1.13 -1.11
C GLU A 127 -9.82 1.43 0.28
N PHE A 128 -9.47 2.69 0.58
CA PHE A 128 -8.84 3.10 1.82
C PHE A 128 -9.78 3.83 2.77
N ALA A 129 -9.64 3.53 4.05
CA ALA A 129 -10.20 4.28 5.16
C ALA A 129 -9.07 4.72 6.11
N TRP A 130 -9.18 5.92 6.69
CA TRP A 130 -8.16 6.55 7.54
C TRP A 130 -8.74 6.95 8.89
N ALA A 131 -7.90 7.04 9.92
CA ALA A 131 -8.26 7.76 11.12
C ALA A 131 -8.62 9.21 10.77
N LYS A 132 -9.50 9.81 11.56
CA LYS A 132 -10.06 11.14 11.27
C LYS A 132 -9.03 12.27 11.29
N ASP A 133 -8.11 12.19 12.22
CA ASP A 133 -7.11 13.22 12.49
C ASP A 133 -5.93 12.62 13.30
N PRO A 134 -4.83 13.36 13.51
CA PRO A 134 -3.68 12.88 14.28
C PRO A 134 -3.97 12.53 15.74
N VAL A 135 -5.04 13.06 16.34
CA VAL A 135 -5.44 12.69 17.70
C VAL A 135 -6.03 11.28 17.69
N ALA A 136 -6.93 10.99 16.75
CA ALA A 136 -7.50 9.68 16.54
C ALA A 136 -6.42 8.64 16.19
N ASP A 137 -5.45 8.98 15.33
CA ASP A 137 -4.30 8.14 15.04
C ASP A 137 -3.58 7.71 16.31
N LYS A 138 -3.23 8.66 17.17
CA LYS A 138 -2.52 8.42 18.44
C LYS A 138 -3.33 7.54 19.39
N GLU A 139 -4.63 7.76 19.48
CA GLU A 139 -5.52 6.95 20.32
C GLU A 139 -5.60 5.50 19.84
N ILE A 140 -5.74 5.31 18.51
CA ILE A 140 -5.76 3.99 17.88
C ILE A 140 -4.42 3.28 18.11
N VAL A 141 -3.28 3.93 17.79
CA VAL A 141 -1.94 3.37 17.99
C VAL A 141 -1.72 2.99 19.46
N THR A 142 -2.16 3.83 20.40
CA THR A 142 -2.07 3.54 21.84
C THR A 142 -2.88 2.30 22.21
N ALA A 143 -4.09 2.15 21.66
CA ALA A 143 -4.90 0.96 21.88
C ALA A 143 -4.29 -0.30 21.26
N MET A 144 -3.68 -0.17 20.07
CA MET A 144 -3.00 -1.28 19.39
C MET A 144 -1.79 -1.80 20.16
N LYS A 145 -1.04 -0.92 20.86
CA LYS A 145 0.13 -1.30 21.67
C LYS A 145 -0.21 -2.25 22.83
N ILE A 146 -1.40 -2.15 23.38
CA ILE A 146 -1.85 -2.95 24.52
C ILE A 146 -2.87 -4.02 24.14
N GLY A 147 -3.40 -3.95 22.93
CA GLY A 147 -4.42 -4.85 22.42
C GLY A 147 -3.85 -6.18 21.91
N VAL A 148 -4.71 -7.15 21.73
CA VAL A 148 -4.39 -8.47 21.19
C VAL A 148 -4.86 -8.62 19.74
N LYS A 149 -6.00 -8.02 19.42
CA LYS A 149 -6.60 -8.05 18.08
C LYS A 149 -7.34 -6.77 17.74
N ALA A 150 -7.35 -6.44 16.46
CA ALA A 150 -8.22 -5.43 15.88
C ALA A 150 -9.23 -6.11 14.94
N VAL A 151 -10.48 -5.68 14.99
CA VAL A 151 -11.55 -6.15 14.11
C VAL A 151 -12.09 -4.97 13.34
N ILE A 152 -11.99 -5.04 12.02
CA ILE A 152 -12.46 -3.99 11.10
C ILE A 152 -13.74 -4.49 10.42
N THR A 153 -14.79 -3.66 10.47
CA THR A 153 -16.07 -3.97 9.83
C THR A 153 -16.43 -2.85 8.85
N GLY A 154 -16.60 -3.21 7.60
CA GLY A 154 -16.97 -2.28 6.54
C GLY A 154 -18.08 -2.83 5.64
N ILE A 155 -18.67 -1.98 4.82
CA ILE A 155 -19.71 -2.35 3.85
C ILE A 155 -19.26 -1.90 2.46
N SER A 156 -19.23 -2.83 1.50
CA SER A 156 -18.89 -2.51 0.12
C SER A 156 -20.03 -1.76 -0.59
N LYS A 157 -19.73 -1.05 -1.67
CA LYS A 157 -20.76 -0.46 -2.57
C LYS A 157 -21.85 -1.45 -2.99
N ARG A 158 -21.55 -2.75 -3.01
CA ARG A 158 -22.49 -3.80 -3.36
C ARG A 158 -23.32 -4.31 -2.19
N GLY A 159 -23.17 -3.71 -1.00
CA GLY A 159 -23.89 -4.09 0.22
C GLY A 159 -23.37 -5.37 0.88
N THR A 160 -22.14 -5.80 0.58
CA THR A 160 -21.50 -6.90 1.30
C THR A 160 -20.81 -6.33 2.54
N GLN A 161 -21.18 -6.83 3.71
CA GLN A 161 -20.47 -6.52 4.95
C GLN A 161 -19.24 -7.42 5.06
N THR A 162 -18.10 -6.85 5.40
CA THR A 162 -16.85 -7.57 5.65
C THR A 162 -16.42 -7.38 7.10
N LYS A 163 -15.86 -8.42 7.67
CA LYS A 163 -15.29 -8.41 9.01
C LYS A 163 -13.91 -9.04 8.98
N ASP A 164 -12.89 -8.22 9.09
CA ASP A 164 -11.49 -8.59 9.01
C ASP A 164 -10.85 -8.53 10.39
N THR A 165 -10.16 -9.59 10.79
CA THR A 165 -9.50 -9.68 12.09
C THR A 165 -7.99 -9.64 11.91
N ILE A 166 -7.35 -8.60 12.41
CA ILE A 166 -5.91 -8.38 12.43
C ILE A 166 -5.38 -8.79 13.81
N SER A 167 -4.28 -9.54 13.85
CA SER A 167 -3.54 -9.78 15.08
C SER A 167 -2.65 -8.58 15.42
N LEU A 168 -2.60 -8.21 16.69
CA LEU A 168 -1.71 -7.17 17.20
C LEU A 168 -0.41 -7.72 17.80
N ILE A 169 -0.20 -9.03 17.69
CA ILE A 169 1.05 -9.67 18.16
C ILE A 169 2.22 -9.21 17.28
N GLY A 170 3.21 -8.58 17.91
CA GLY A 170 4.37 -8.02 17.24
C GLY A 170 4.25 -6.54 16.86
N PHE A 171 3.05 -5.94 17.00
CA PHE A 171 2.80 -4.55 16.64
C PHE A 171 3.76 -3.57 17.33
N THR A 172 3.89 -3.64 18.66
CA THR A 172 4.75 -2.71 19.43
C THR A 172 6.20 -2.77 18.97
N ALA A 173 6.75 -3.96 18.74
CA ALA A 173 8.13 -4.10 18.28
C ALA A 173 8.32 -3.57 16.84
N ALA A 174 7.33 -3.77 15.96
CA ALA A 174 7.36 -3.22 14.60
C ALA A 174 7.23 -1.68 14.62
N LEU A 175 6.39 -1.14 15.50
CA LEU A 175 6.24 0.30 15.68
C LEU A 175 7.55 0.95 16.13
N GLU A 176 8.20 0.40 17.15
CA GLU A 176 9.49 0.89 17.65
C GLU A 176 10.60 0.84 16.58
N ASP A 177 10.62 -0.18 15.74
CA ASP A 177 11.56 -0.27 14.62
C ASP A 177 11.28 0.81 13.57
N ALA A 178 10.01 1.05 13.21
CA ALA A 178 9.63 2.10 12.27
C ALA A 178 9.95 3.51 12.81
N GLU A 179 9.69 3.80 14.08
CA GLU A 179 10.01 5.06 14.75
C GLU A 179 11.52 5.34 14.75
N LYS A 180 12.37 4.33 14.94
CA LYS A 180 13.83 4.45 14.87
C LYS A 180 14.33 4.76 13.47
N ARG A 181 13.67 4.24 12.43
CA ARG A 181 14.05 4.45 11.03
C ARG A 181 13.59 5.80 10.50
N CYS A 182 12.44 6.28 10.97
CA CYS A 182 11.80 7.53 10.58
C CYS A 182 11.53 8.41 11.82
N PRO A 183 12.61 8.93 12.47
CA PRO A 183 12.53 9.75 13.68
C PRO A 183 11.89 11.12 13.44
#